data_9466e69301fb66fe7f413bb68de5de2d
#
_entry.id   9466e69301fb66fe7f413bb68de5de2d
#
_cell.length_a   1.000
_cell.length_b   1.000
_cell.length_c   1.000
_cell.angle_alpha   90.00
_cell.angle_beta   90.00
_cell.angle_gamma   90.00
#
_symmetry.space_group_name_H-M   'P 1'
#
loop_
_entity.id
_entity.type
_entity.pdbx_description
1 polymer ?
#
loop_
_entity_poly.entity_id
_entity_poly.type
_entity_poly.pdbx_seq_one_letter_code
_entity_poly.pdbx_strand_id
1 'polypeptide(L)'
;MNKWISLSIEYANQRSYLDDLFQVYPTIPEGIREIDQALWKEVEKSFAKKDNDLLIRQLLHLDLFPIKDSYIAYLKRDSTAIDRNPRTINRICGRLYEMGLDEIFERCSEPKETNRQIGPMFRQWLKNKSLGIEPVPLNEFLSNEEDAILDAGDNAMMFFARKYLRYYHNKGLDFVGRFNKKLVIGEAKFLTDFGGHQNAQFNDAISTIEVEGVDAV
;
A
#
# COMPACT_ATOMS: atom_id res chain seq x y z
N MET A 1 -2.58 -14.07 -28.54
CA MET A 1 -2.16 -13.13 -27.46
C MET A 1 -2.72 -11.76 -27.81
N ASN A 2 -3.24 -11.03 -26.82
CA ASN A 2 -3.75 -9.67 -27.03
C ASN A 2 -2.58 -8.76 -27.45
N LYS A 3 -2.82 -7.83 -28.40
CA LYS A 3 -1.82 -6.87 -28.90
C LYS A 3 -1.12 -6.11 -27.79
N TRP A 4 -1.85 -5.67 -26.77
CA TRP A 4 -1.31 -4.90 -25.64
C TRP A 4 -0.39 -5.73 -24.76
N ILE A 5 -0.70 -7.02 -24.54
CA ILE A 5 0.18 -7.94 -23.83
C ILE A 5 1.49 -8.14 -24.59
N SER A 6 1.40 -8.31 -25.93
CA SER A 6 2.61 -8.44 -26.76
C SER A 6 3.51 -7.20 -26.67
N LEU A 7 2.92 -6.01 -26.77
CA LEU A 7 3.64 -4.74 -26.60
C LEU A 7 4.24 -4.58 -25.20
N SER A 8 3.53 -5.01 -24.16
CA SER A 8 4.04 -4.97 -22.78
C SER A 8 5.26 -5.88 -22.59
N ILE A 9 5.22 -7.07 -23.17
CA ILE A 9 6.36 -8.00 -23.12
C ILE A 9 7.54 -7.44 -23.91
N GLU A 10 7.30 -6.86 -25.09
CA GLU A 10 8.34 -6.21 -25.89
C GLU A 10 8.98 -5.05 -25.12
N TYR A 11 8.17 -4.20 -24.51
CA TYR A 11 8.65 -3.09 -23.68
C TYR A 11 9.46 -3.57 -22.48
N ALA A 12 9.00 -4.61 -21.79
CA ALA A 12 9.71 -5.19 -20.64
C ALA A 12 11.07 -5.81 -21.00
N ASN A 13 11.31 -6.12 -22.27
CA ASN A 13 12.61 -6.62 -22.76
C ASN A 13 13.52 -5.51 -23.32
N GLN A 14 13.08 -4.26 -23.30
CA GLN A 14 13.91 -3.14 -23.76
C GLN A 14 15.00 -2.79 -22.73
N ARG A 15 16.06 -2.19 -23.21
CA ARG A 15 17.08 -1.57 -22.36
C ARG A 15 16.44 -0.44 -21.55
N SER A 16 16.81 -0.30 -20.31
CA SER A 16 16.29 0.75 -19.39
C SER A 16 14.87 0.54 -18.86
N TYR A 17 14.24 -0.62 -19.08
CA TYR A 17 12.91 -0.90 -18.53
C TYR A 17 12.81 -0.67 -17.02
N LEU A 18 13.82 -1.10 -16.24
CA LEU A 18 13.85 -0.88 -14.79
C LEU A 18 14.06 0.60 -14.43
N ASP A 19 14.77 1.36 -15.26
CA ASP A 19 14.97 2.79 -15.05
C ASP A 19 13.64 3.53 -15.27
N ASP A 20 12.86 3.12 -16.26
CA ASP A 20 11.53 3.68 -16.52
C ASP A 20 10.55 3.30 -15.38
N LEU A 21 10.59 2.05 -14.89
CA LEU A 21 9.82 1.65 -13.72
C LEU A 21 10.19 2.45 -12.47
N PHE A 22 11.48 2.78 -12.29
CA PHE A 22 11.94 3.59 -11.17
C PHE A 22 11.38 5.02 -11.20
N GLN A 23 11.07 5.57 -12.37
CA GLN A 23 10.39 6.87 -12.48
C GLN A 23 8.96 6.81 -11.93
N VAL A 24 8.27 5.68 -12.11
CA VAL A 24 6.91 5.45 -11.57
C VAL A 24 6.97 5.07 -10.08
N TYR A 25 7.91 4.20 -9.74
CA TYR A 25 8.06 3.61 -8.42
C TYR A 25 9.48 3.81 -7.87
N PRO A 26 9.84 5.02 -7.40
CA PRO A 26 11.11 5.26 -6.76
C PRO A 26 11.17 4.55 -5.40
N THR A 27 11.52 3.27 -5.41
CA THR A 27 11.44 2.35 -4.28
C THR A 27 12.55 2.49 -3.25
N ILE A 28 13.31 3.58 -3.27
CA ILE A 28 14.33 3.87 -2.26
C ILE A 28 13.61 4.34 -0.98
N PRO A 29 13.76 3.64 0.13
CA PRO A 29 13.18 4.08 1.40
C PRO A 29 13.80 5.42 1.81
N GLU A 30 12.97 6.46 1.94
CA GLU A 30 13.41 7.74 2.46
C GLU A 30 13.17 7.82 3.97
N GLY A 31 14.24 8.13 4.69
CA GLY A 31 14.20 8.54 6.07
C GLY A 31 13.93 7.45 7.10
N ILE A 32 14.11 7.82 8.34
CA ILE A 32 13.73 7.05 9.52
C ILE A 32 12.30 7.49 9.91
N ARG A 33 11.48 6.54 10.31
CA ARG A 33 10.14 6.83 10.83
C ARG A 33 10.26 7.56 12.16
N GLU A 34 9.60 8.70 12.29
CA GLU A 34 9.53 9.40 13.56
C GLU A 34 8.74 8.56 14.58
N ILE A 35 9.31 8.40 15.76
CA ILE A 35 8.68 7.75 16.91
C ILE A 35 8.23 8.84 17.89
N ASP A 36 7.01 8.74 18.41
CA ASP A 36 6.53 9.57 19.50
C ASP A 36 7.43 9.43 20.71
N GLN A 37 8.17 10.48 21.03
CA GLN A 37 9.16 10.52 22.10
C GLN A 37 8.54 10.35 23.50
N ALA A 38 7.29 10.76 23.70
CA ALA A 38 6.59 10.57 24.95
C ALA A 38 6.24 9.09 25.16
N LEU A 39 5.70 8.47 24.13
CA LEU A 39 5.41 7.03 24.11
C LEU A 39 6.69 6.20 24.26
N TRP A 40 7.77 6.61 23.58
CA TRP A 40 9.05 5.89 23.70
C TRP A 40 9.61 5.90 25.14
N LYS A 41 9.54 7.01 25.83
CA LYS A 41 9.94 7.07 27.25
C LYS A 41 9.15 6.12 28.15
N GLU A 42 7.87 5.89 27.85
CA GLU A 42 7.09 4.90 28.60
C GLU A 42 7.52 3.47 28.24
N VAL A 43 7.88 3.20 26.98
CA VAL A 43 8.49 1.91 26.57
C VAL A 43 9.78 1.64 27.34
N GLU A 44 10.69 2.62 27.42
CA GLU A 44 11.93 2.51 28.19
C GLU A 44 11.68 2.18 29.67
N LYS A 45 10.71 2.86 30.29
CA LYS A 45 10.35 2.61 31.67
C LYS A 45 9.78 1.21 31.91
N SER A 46 8.88 0.76 31.07
CA SER A 46 8.27 -0.58 31.20
C SER A 46 9.29 -1.68 30.88
N PHE A 47 10.18 -1.45 29.93
CA PHE A 47 11.30 -2.35 29.65
C PHE A 47 12.24 -2.49 30.85
N ALA A 48 12.66 -1.38 31.43
CA ALA A 48 13.56 -1.36 32.63
C ALA A 48 12.92 -2.06 33.84
N LYS A 49 11.60 -1.89 34.04
CA LYS A 49 10.84 -2.54 35.11
C LYS A 49 10.48 -4.01 34.81
N LYS A 50 10.73 -4.48 33.61
CA LYS A 50 10.26 -5.80 33.12
C LYS A 50 8.76 -5.98 33.27
N ASP A 51 8.00 -4.90 33.07
CA ASP A 51 6.53 -4.92 33.06
C ASP A 51 6.06 -5.36 31.65
N ASN A 52 5.83 -6.66 31.50
CA ASN A 52 5.51 -7.29 30.24
C ASN A 52 4.22 -6.75 29.62
N ASP A 53 3.19 -6.53 30.43
CA ASP A 53 1.87 -6.11 29.96
C ASP A 53 1.92 -4.67 29.46
N LEU A 54 2.53 -3.76 30.22
CA LEU A 54 2.70 -2.37 29.80
C LEU A 54 3.61 -2.26 28.58
N LEU A 55 4.74 -3.00 28.57
CA LEU A 55 5.68 -2.99 27.44
C LEU A 55 4.98 -3.37 26.13
N ILE A 56 4.23 -4.47 26.13
CA ILE A 56 3.50 -4.89 24.91
C ILE A 56 2.45 -3.86 24.51
N ARG A 57 1.65 -3.35 25.43
CA ARG A 57 0.63 -2.34 25.15
C ARG A 57 1.23 -1.09 24.50
N GLN A 58 2.32 -0.58 25.04
CA GLN A 58 3.00 0.61 24.51
C GLN A 58 3.60 0.37 23.12
N LEU A 59 4.26 -0.76 22.91
CA LEU A 59 4.80 -1.13 21.60
C LEU A 59 3.72 -1.34 20.55
N LEU A 60 2.53 -1.82 20.93
CA LEU A 60 1.39 -1.99 20.01
C LEU A 60 0.79 -0.65 19.55
N HIS A 61 1.02 0.44 20.28
CA HIS A 61 0.63 1.80 19.86
C HIS A 61 1.58 2.40 18.82
N LEU A 62 2.79 1.86 18.68
CA LEU A 62 3.69 2.28 17.62
C LEU A 62 3.22 1.76 16.26
N ASP A 63 3.59 2.46 15.21
CA ASP A 63 3.28 2.08 13.83
C ASP A 63 3.83 0.69 13.49
N LEU A 64 5.10 0.45 13.85
CA LEU A 64 5.78 -0.82 13.69
C LEU A 64 5.99 -1.49 15.04
N PHE A 65 5.78 -2.79 15.06
CA PHE A 65 6.17 -3.64 16.19
C PHE A 65 7.53 -4.29 15.85
N PRO A 66 8.50 -4.33 16.78
CA PRO A 66 9.89 -4.67 16.47
C PRO A 66 10.12 -6.14 16.12
N ILE A 67 9.17 -7.01 16.43
CA ILE A 67 9.24 -8.45 16.13
C ILE A 67 8.16 -8.83 15.13
N LYS A 68 8.53 -9.58 14.08
CA LYS A 68 7.59 -10.22 13.15
C LYS A 68 7.05 -11.51 13.80
N ASP A 69 5.97 -11.38 14.56
CA ASP A 69 5.26 -12.49 15.19
C ASP A 69 3.80 -12.50 14.73
N SER A 70 3.29 -13.67 14.36
CA SER A 70 1.95 -13.82 13.78
C SER A 70 0.82 -13.40 14.73
N TYR A 71 1.06 -13.40 16.04
CA TYR A 71 0.05 -13.02 17.03
C TYR A 71 -0.06 -11.50 17.25
N ILE A 72 0.92 -10.72 16.80
CA ILE A 72 0.91 -9.25 16.99
C ILE A 72 -0.32 -8.60 16.32
N ALA A 73 -0.67 -9.03 15.11
CA ALA A 73 -1.85 -8.52 14.42
C ALA A 73 -3.16 -8.82 15.19
N TYR A 74 -3.22 -9.96 15.88
CA TYR A 74 -4.35 -10.30 16.74
C TYR A 74 -4.38 -9.40 17.98
N LEU A 75 -3.25 -9.24 18.68
CA LEU A 75 -3.13 -8.39 19.87
C LEU A 75 -3.44 -6.91 19.57
N LYS A 76 -3.10 -6.41 18.38
CA LYS A 76 -3.50 -5.07 17.92
C LYS A 76 -5.01 -4.89 17.80
N ARG A 77 -5.74 -5.93 17.38
CA ARG A 77 -7.20 -5.88 17.20
C ARG A 77 -7.96 -6.13 18.49
N ASP A 78 -7.42 -6.96 19.38
CA ASP A 78 -8.01 -7.32 20.66
C ASP A 78 -6.98 -7.18 21.79
N SER A 79 -6.89 -5.98 22.36
CA SER A 79 -5.97 -5.69 23.45
C SER A 79 -6.27 -6.46 24.75
N THR A 80 -7.51 -6.94 24.93
CA THR A 80 -7.89 -7.76 26.08
C THR A 80 -7.26 -9.17 26.04
N ALA A 81 -6.80 -9.60 24.85
CA ALA A 81 -6.06 -10.84 24.68
C ALA A 81 -4.71 -10.85 25.40
N ILE A 82 -4.13 -9.68 25.71
CA ILE A 82 -2.90 -9.56 26.48
C ILE A 82 -3.08 -10.21 27.84
N ASP A 83 -4.12 -9.82 28.57
CA ASP A 83 -4.41 -10.31 29.93
C ASP A 83 -4.75 -11.81 29.95
N ARG A 84 -5.39 -12.30 28.88
CA ARG A 84 -5.82 -13.70 28.75
C ARG A 84 -4.71 -14.67 28.33
N ASN A 85 -3.58 -14.17 27.82
CA ASN A 85 -2.53 -15.00 27.21
C ASN A 85 -1.13 -14.72 27.77
N PRO A 86 -0.92 -14.82 29.10
CA PRO A 86 0.34 -14.43 29.74
C PRO A 86 1.56 -15.22 29.23
N ARG A 87 1.41 -16.47 28.83
CA ARG A 87 2.51 -17.26 28.26
C ARG A 87 2.99 -16.71 26.91
N THR A 88 2.06 -16.28 26.06
CA THR A 88 2.40 -15.64 24.78
C THR A 88 3.08 -14.31 24.99
N ILE A 89 2.58 -13.48 25.92
CA ILE A 89 3.17 -12.20 26.27
C ILE A 89 4.58 -12.38 26.83
N ASN A 90 4.79 -13.31 27.76
CA ASN A 90 6.11 -13.61 28.31
C ASN A 90 7.09 -14.09 27.24
N ARG A 91 6.66 -14.91 26.28
CA ARG A 91 7.49 -15.35 25.15
C ARG A 91 7.92 -14.18 24.27
N ILE A 92 6.99 -13.29 23.93
CA ILE A 92 7.28 -12.11 23.10
C ILE A 92 8.21 -11.15 23.86
N CYS A 93 7.93 -10.88 25.13
CA CYS A 93 8.77 -10.02 25.95
C CYS A 93 10.18 -10.60 26.17
N GLY A 94 10.30 -11.93 26.30
CA GLY A 94 11.61 -12.59 26.35
C GLY A 94 12.47 -12.22 25.14
N ARG A 95 11.91 -12.29 23.93
CA ARG A 95 12.60 -11.87 22.69
C ARG A 95 12.94 -10.37 22.70
N LEU A 96 12.04 -9.53 23.19
CA LEU A 96 12.31 -8.08 23.30
C LEU A 96 13.47 -7.79 24.26
N TYR A 97 13.53 -8.48 25.38
CA TYR A 97 14.64 -8.32 26.32
C TYR A 97 15.99 -8.85 25.77
N GLU A 98 15.97 -9.91 24.98
CA GLU A 98 17.15 -10.41 24.27
C GLU A 98 17.67 -9.41 23.23
N MET A 99 16.78 -8.70 22.53
CA MET A 99 17.13 -7.69 21.53
C MET A 99 17.76 -6.44 22.17
N GLY A 100 17.23 -6.02 23.32
CA GLY A 100 17.61 -4.74 23.92
C GLY A 100 16.92 -3.52 23.30
N LEU A 101 16.94 -2.40 24.02
CA LEU A 101 16.20 -1.18 23.65
C LEU A 101 16.67 -0.55 22.35
N ASP A 102 17.95 -0.56 22.08
CA ASP A 102 18.52 0.08 20.87
C ASP A 102 18.01 -0.63 19.60
N GLU A 103 18.08 -1.96 19.56
CA GLU A 103 17.55 -2.73 18.42
C GLU A 103 16.03 -2.59 18.31
N ILE A 104 15.30 -2.56 19.43
CA ILE A 104 13.85 -2.32 19.43
C ILE A 104 13.54 -0.96 18.78
N PHE A 105 14.29 0.10 19.15
CA PHE A 105 14.11 1.43 18.58
C PHE A 105 14.36 1.44 17.07
N GLU A 106 15.48 0.87 16.62
CA GLU A 106 15.83 0.77 15.21
C GLU A 106 14.71 0.08 14.41
N ARG A 107 14.22 -1.06 14.89
CA ARG A 107 13.15 -1.80 14.19
C ARG A 107 11.80 -1.08 14.22
N CYS A 108 11.49 -0.32 15.27
CA CYS A 108 10.28 0.50 15.33
C CYS A 108 10.36 1.73 14.43
N SER A 109 11.58 2.21 14.15
CA SER A 109 11.86 3.39 13.30
C SER A 109 12.21 3.03 11.85
N GLU A 110 12.16 1.75 11.46
CA GLU A 110 12.37 1.35 10.08
C GLU A 110 11.47 2.13 9.11
N PRO A 111 11.95 2.48 7.92
CA PRO A 111 11.16 3.15 6.89
C PRO A 111 9.86 2.39 6.57
N LYS A 112 8.87 3.08 6.03
CA LYS A 112 7.65 2.41 5.55
C LYS A 112 8.01 1.39 4.48
N GLU A 113 7.44 0.19 4.60
CA GLU A 113 7.60 -0.83 3.56
C GLU A 113 7.19 -0.28 2.19
N THR A 114 8.03 -0.49 1.19
CA THR A 114 7.81 -0.04 -0.19
C THR A 114 6.42 -0.43 -0.71
N ASN A 115 5.95 -1.63 -0.40
CA ASN A 115 4.64 -2.12 -0.84
C ASN A 115 3.45 -1.23 -0.40
N ARG A 116 3.58 -0.51 0.72
CA ARG A 116 2.55 0.44 1.19
C ARG A 116 2.63 1.81 0.51
N GLN A 117 3.67 2.03 -0.28
CA GLN A 117 3.92 3.30 -0.97
C GLN A 117 3.58 3.23 -2.46
N ILE A 118 3.33 2.04 -3.01
CA ILE A 118 3.09 1.82 -4.45
C ILE A 118 1.93 2.67 -4.97
N GLY A 119 0.76 2.63 -4.34
CA GLY A 119 -0.38 3.45 -4.75
C GLY A 119 -0.11 4.96 -4.67
N PRO A 120 0.42 5.50 -3.56
CA PRO A 120 0.85 6.90 -3.48
C PRO A 120 1.89 7.29 -4.53
N MET A 121 2.89 6.45 -4.82
CA MET A 121 3.91 6.70 -5.85
C MET A 121 3.30 6.79 -7.24
N PHE A 122 2.42 5.84 -7.59
CA PHE A 122 1.73 5.86 -8.87
C PHE A 122 0.88 7.11 -9.05
N ARG A 123 0.12 7.53 -8.02
CA ARG A 123 -0.63 8.79 -8.06
C ARG A 123 0.28 10.01 -8.21
N GLN A 124 1.41 10.03 -7.50
CA GLN A 124 2.36 11.14 -7.63
C GLN A 124 2.95 11.20 -9.04
N TRP A 125 3.26 10.06 -9.64
CA TRP A 125 3.71 9.97 -11.02
C TRP A 125 2.67 10.52 -12.01
N LEU A 126 1.39 10.20 -11.82
CA LEU A 126 0.30 10.79 -12.62
C LEU A 126 0.22 12.31 -12.44
N LYS A 127 0.31 12.80 -11.19
CA LYS A 127 0.25 14.25 -10.86
C LYS A 127 1.41 15.04 -11.45
N ASN A 128 2.53 14.41 -11.68
CA ASN A 128 3.69 15.02 -12.35
C ASN A 128 3.50 15.15 -13.88
N LYS A 129 2.29 14.95 -14.40
CA LYS A 129 1.95 14.99 -15.83
C LYS A 129 2.79 14.03 -16.68
N SER A 130 3.17 12.90 -16.12
CA SER A 130 4.06 11.94 -16.81
C SER A 130 3.46 11.33 -18.07
N LEU A 131 2.12 11.39 -18.21
CA LEU A 131 1.40 11.04 -19.44
C LEU A 131 1.11 12.25 -20.34
N GLY A 132 1.70 13.41 -20.07
CA GLY A 132 1.45 14.65 -20.81
C GLY A 132 0.10 15.31 -20.51
N ILE A 133 -0.69 14.75 -19.60
CA ILE A 133 -2.04 15.20 -19.24
C ILE A 133 -2.08 15.50 -17.74
N GLU A 134 -2.68 16.62 -17.37
CA GLU A 134 -2.87 16.98 -15.97
C GLU A 134 -4.09 16.26 -15.38
N PRO A 135 -3.97 15.58 -14.22
CA PRO A 135 -5.13 15.08 -13.53
C PRO A 135 -6.05 16.21 -13.06
N VAL A 136 -7.34 16.02 -13.25
CA VAL A 136 -8.36 17.01 -12.95
C VAL A 136 -9.42 16.48 -11.96
N PRO A 137 -10.04 17.33 -11.14
CA PRO A 137 -11.11 16.90 -10.24
C PRO A 137 -12.36 16.46 -10.99
N LEU A 138 -13.25 15.71 -10.33
CA LEU A 138 -14.43 15.10 -10.94
C LEU A 138 -15.35 16.06 -11.69
N ASN A 139 -15.57 17.27 -11.14
CA ASN A 139 -16.41 18.28 -11.78
C ASN A 139 -15.83 18.73 -13.13
N GLU A 140 -14.54 18.90 -13.22
CA GLU A 140 -13.84 19.26 -14.44
C GLU A 140 -13.79 18.08 -15.41
N PHE A 141 -13.51 16.88 -14.91
CA PHE A 141 -13.54 15.66 -15.71
C PHE A 141 -14.89 15.42 -16.40
N LEU A 142 -16.00 15.82 -15.76
CA LEU A 142 -17.35 15.72 -16.30
C LEU A 142 -17.79 16.90 -17.18
N SER A 143 -17.06 18.02 -17.17
CA SER A 143 -17.49 19.27 -17.83
C SER A 143 -17.26 19.28 -19.34
N ASN A 144 -16.38 18.43 -19.84
CA ASN A 144 -16.00 18.35 -21.26
C ASN A 144 -15.66 16.90 -21.65
N GLU A 145 -15.32 16.69 -22.92
CA GLU A 145 -14.92 15.38 -23.47
C GLU A 145 -13.44 15.32 -23.88
N GLU A 146 -12.63 16.28 -23.40
CA GLU A 146 -11.21 16.31 -23.70
C GLU A 146 -10.45 15.17 -22.96
N ASP A 147 -9.25 14.88 -23.43
CA ASP A 147 -8.38 13.90 -22.80
C ASP A 147 -8.04 14.37 -21.37
N ALA A 148 -8.30 13.53 -20.41
CA ALA A 148 -8.15 13.87 -18.99
C ALA A 148 -7.90 12.64 -18.12
N ILE A 149 -7.27 12.83 -16.97
CA ILE A 149 -7.11 11.83 -15.91
C ILE A 149 -7.90 12.30 -14.68
N LEU A 150 -8.66 11.43 -14.06
CA LEU A 150 -9.43 11.76 -12.87
C LEU A 150 -8.52 11.80 -11.62
N ASP A 151 -8.37 12.98 -10.99
CA ASP A 151 -7.73 13.09 -9.66
C ASP A 151 -8.75 12.80 -8.56
N ALA A 152 -8.78 11.55 -8.13
CA ALA A 152 -9.65 11.08 -7.06
C ALA A 152 -9.02 9.92 -6.29
N GLY A 153 -9.55 9.58 -5.12
CA GLY A 153 -9.15 8.37 -4.39
C GLY A 153 -9.83 7.13 -4.94
N ASP A 154 -9.28 5.95 -4.64
CA ASP A 154 -9.67 4.64 -5.17
C ASP A 154 -11.19 4.38 -5.08
N ASN A 155 -11.78 4.68 -3.92
CA ASN A 155 -13.23 4.54 -3.71
C ASN A 155 -14.05 5.53 -4.56
N ALA A 156 -13.58 6.76 -4.71
CA ALA A 156 -14.26 7.75 -5.52
C ALA A 156 -14.21 7.39 -7.02
N MET A 157 -13.08 6.86 -7.49
CA MET A 157 -12.93 6.30 -8.84
C MET A 157 -13.86 5.10 -9.06
N MET A 158 -13.96 4.18 -8.09
CA MET A 158 -14.93 3.08 -8.14
C MET A 158 -16.38 3.59 -8.21
N PHE A 159 -16.76 4.58 -7.41
CA PHE A 159 -18.11 5.16 -7.45
C PHE A 159 -18.40 5.84 -8.80
N PHE A 160 -17.41 6.54 -9.36
CA PHE A 160 -17.51 7.07 -10.72
C PHE A 160 -17.75 5.95 -11.74
N ALA A 161 -16.92 4.91 -11.72
CA ALA A 161 -17.02 3.80 -12.66
C ALA A 161 -18.34 3.04 -12.53
N ARG A 162 -18.85 2.87 -11.31
CA ARG A 162 -20.20 2.30 -11.09
C ARG A 162 -21.30 3.15 -11.69
N LYS A 163 -21.25 4.46 -11.49
CA LYS A 163 -22.31 5.38 -11.92
C LYS A 163 -22.33 5.59 -13.42
N TYR A 164 -21.15 5.65 -14.07
CA TYR A 164 -21.04 6.08 -15.45
C TYR A 164 -20.58 4.98 -16.43
N LEU A 165 -20.00 3.88 -15.90
CA LEU A 165 -19.36 2.85 -16.72
C LEU A 165 -19.91 1.43 -16.49
N ARG A 166 -20.94 1.26 -15.68
CA ARG A 166 -21.50 -0.06 -15.31
C ARG A 166 -20.48 -1.01 -14.66
N TYR A 167 -19.49 -0.45 -13.95
CA TYR A 167 -18.49 -1.22 -13.23
C TYR A 167 -19.07 -1.71 -11.90
N TYR A 168 -19.60 -2.94 -11.83
CA TYR A 168 -20.25 -3.48 -10.62
C TYR A 168 -19.32 -4.27 -9.70
N HIS A 169 -18.02 -4.23 -9.94
CA HIS A 169 -17.07 -4.83 -9.03
C HIS A 169 -16.91 -3.99 -7.74
N ASN A 170 -16.82 -4.68 -6.57
CA ASN A 170 -16.71 -3.99 -5.28
C ASN A 170 -15.24 -3.76 -4.88
N LYS A 171 -14.52 -3.05 -5.72
CA LYS A 171 -13.11 -2.78 -5.57
C LYS A 171 -12.78 -1.37 -6.03
N GLY A 172 -11.90 -0.67 -5.26
CA GLY A 172 -11.33 0.59 -5.65
C GLY A 172 -10.54 0.47 -6.96
N LEU A 173 -10.39 1.58 -7.66
CA LEU A 173 -9.57 1.68 -8.86
C LEU A 173 -8.39 2.61 -8.61
N ASP A 174 -7.24 2.27 -9.17
CA ASP A 174 -6.05 3.11 -9.09
C ASP A 174 -6.01 4.18 -10.19
N PHE A 175 -6.79 4.00 -11.25
CA PHE A 175 -6.79 4.85 -12.41
C PHE A 175 -8.15 4.93 -13.09
N VAL A 176 -8.55 6.15 -13.47
CA VAL A 176 -9.62 6.45 -14.42
C VAL A 176 -9.13 7.56 -15.33
N GLY A 177 -9.23 7.36 -16.63
CA GLY A 177 -8.84 8.36 -17.63
C GLY A 177 -9.77 8.36 -18.84
N ARG A 178 -9.69 9.42 -19.62
CA ARG A 178 -10.35 9.56 -20.93
C ARG A 178 -9.30 9.93 -21.96
N PHE A 179 -9.20 9.13 -23.02
CA PHE A 179 -8.26 9.32 -24.11
C PHE A 179 -8.99 9.10 -25.43
N ASN A 180 -8.92 10.05 -26.33
CA ASN A 180 -9.62 10.00 -27.60
C ASN A 180 -11.13 9.64 -27.44
N LYS A 181 -11.78 10.26 -26.46
CA LYS A 181 -13.18 10.02 -26.07
C LYS A 181 -13.48 8.63 -25.51
N LYS A 182 -12.49 7.78 -25.31
CA LYS A 182 -12.66 6.46 -24.69
C LYS A 182 -12.29 6.54 -23.21
N LEU A 183 -13.14 5.98 -22.39
CA LEU A 183 -12.88 5.85 -20.96
C LEU A 183 -12.01 4.61 -20.70
N VAL A 184 -11.05 4.76 -19.83
CA VAL A 184 -10.10 3.72 -19.42
C VAL A 184 -10.15 3.62 -17.91
N ILE A 185 -10.29 2.42 -17.39
CA ILE A 185 -10.13 2.14 -15.95
C ILE A 185 -8.95 1.19 -15.74
N GLY A 186 -8.32 1.25 -14.57
CA GLY A 186 -7.14 0.43 -14.36
C GLY A 186 -6.75 0.22 -12.91
N GLU A 187 -5.94 -0.80 -12.74
CA GLU A 187 -5.25 -1.20 -11.53
C GLU A 187 -3.74 -1.12 -11.73
N ALA A 188 -3.04 -0.51 -10.79
CA ALA A 188 -1.59 -0.43 -10.78
C ALA A 188 -1.03 -1.43 -9.77
N LYS A 189 -0.24 -2.39 -10.23
CA LYS A 189 0.44 -3.37 -9.39
C LYS A 189 1.94 -3.36 -9.70
N PHE A 190 2.74 -3.34 -8.65
CA PHE A 190 4.18 -3.50 -8.74
C PHE A 190 4.54 -4.87 -8.15
N LEU A 191 4.79 -5.83 -9.02
CA LEU A 191 5.06 -7.22 -8.67
C LEU A 191 6.51 -7.55 -9.01
N THR A 192 7.27 -8.01 -8.02
CA THR A 192 8.70 -8.28 -8.15
C THR A 192 9.07 -9.75 -7.93
N ASP A 193 8.10 -10.59 -7.56
CA ASP A 193 8.30 -12.00 -7.25
C ASP A 193 7.05 -12.82 -7.57
N PHE A 194 7.12 -14.14 -7.46
CA PHE A 194 6.04 -15.10 -7.69
C PHE A 194 5.46 -15.68 -6.40
N GLY A 195 5.69 -15.04 -5.25
CA GLY A 195 5.16 -15.48 -3.96
C GLY A 195 3.62 -15.46 -3.89
N GLY A 196 3.03 -16.29 -3.03
CA GLY A 196 1.57 -16.43 -2.93
C GLY A 196 0.82 -15.12 -2.69
N HIS A 197 1.41 -14.16 -1.98
CA HIS A 197 0.83 -12.83 -1.78
C HIS A 197 0.79 -12.01 -3.10
N GLN A 198 1.85 -12.07 -3.91
CA GLN A 198 1.91 -11.38 -5.20
C GLN A 198 0.99 -12.03 -6.24
N ASN A 199 0.85 -13.36 -6.22
CA ASN A 199 -0.14 -14.06 -7.04
C ASN A 199 -1.57 -13.62 -6.68
N ALA A 200 -1.88 -13.42 -5.39
CA ALA A 200 -3.17 -12.88 -4.97
C ALA A 200 -3.41 -11.46 -5.49
N GLN A 201 -2.40 -10.59 -5.45
CA GLN A 201 -2.47 -9.24 -6.02
C GLN A 201 -2.64 -9.24 -7.54
N PHE A 202 -1.98 -10.16 -8.24
CA PHE A 202 -2.13 -10.35 -9.68
C PHE A 202 -3.55 -10.79 -10.03
N ASN A 203 -4.07 -11.83 -9.38
CA ASN A 203 -5.43 -12.31 -9.59
C ASN A 203 -6.48 -11.24 -9.28
N ASP A 204 -6.23 -10.43 -8.26
CA ASP A 204 -7.05 -9.28 -7.90
C ASP A 204 -7.08 -8.21 -9.02
N ALA A 205 -5.96 -7.93 -9.68
CA ALA A 205 -5.92 -7.04 -10.84
C ALA A 205 -6.63 -7.65 -12.07
N ILE A 206 -6.43 -8.94 -12.33
CA ILE A 206 -7.11 -9.64 -13.41
C ILE A 206 -8.62 -9.61 -13.22
N SER A 207 -9.13 -9.81 -12.02
CA SER A 207 -10.56 -9.72 -11.72
C SER A 207 -11.20 -8.37 -12.07
N THR A 208 -10.41 -7.30 -12.08
CA THR A 208 -10.86 -5.96 -12.52
C THR A 208 -11.04 -5.88 -14.02
N ILE A 209 -10.19 -6.57 -14.79
CA ILE A 209 -10.23 -6.60 -16.26
C ILE A 209 -11.34 -7.54 -16.76
N GLU A 210 -11.64 -8.60 -16.01
CA GLU A 210 -12.62 -9.62 -16.37
C GLU A 210 -14.08 -9.23 -16.04
N VAL A 211 -14.31 -8.02 -15.52
CA VAL A 211 -15.68 -7.54 -15.25
C VAL A 211 -16.42 -7.33 -16.57
N GLU A 212 -17.46 -8.14 -16.79
CA GLU A 212 -18.28 -8.06 -18.00
C GLU A 212 -19.19 -6.82 -18.02
N GLY A 213 -19.47 -6.31 -19.22
CA GLY A 213 -20.46 -5.26 -19.45
C GLY A 213 -20.02 -3.85 -19.03
N VAL A 214 -18.74 -3.63 -18.79
CA VAL A 214 -18.17 -2.30 -18.47
C VAL A 214 -18.05 -1.47 -19.76
N ASP A 215 -18.49 -0.21 -19.71
CA ASP A 215 -18.39 0.76 -20.81
C ASP A 215 -17.02 1.48 -20.81
N ALA A 216 -15.93 0.74 -20.62
CA ALA A 216 -14.55 1.24 -20.59
C ALA A 216 -13.58 0.19 -21.17
N VAL A 217 -12.36 0.64 -21.41
CA VAL A 217 -11.23 -0.22 -21.82
C VAL A 217 -10.40 -0.55 -20.56
#